data_5388a594f89c0c88245bf82dabc5d24b
#
_entry.id   5388a594f89c0c88245bf82dabc5d24b
#
_cell.length_a   1.000
_cell.length_b   1.000
_cell.length_c   1.000
_cell.angle_alpha   90.00
_cell.angle_beta   90.00
_cell.angle_gamma   90.00
#
_symmetry.space_group_name_H-M   'P 1'
#
loop_
_entity.id
_entity.type
_entity.pdbx_description
1 polymer ?
#
loop_
_entity_poly.entity_id
_entity_poly.type
_entity_poly.pdbx_seq_one_letter_code
_entity_poly.pdbx_strand_id
1 'polypeptide(L)'
;MAFILRRRFLRRFLPRHASPLPPATENHIFPWSFFRAGPAIWRQSRPVAVRDSAQMQTFGALLQMSTRAEQFAGLSVAMVTPFRDGAIDTRRFHEQIDFQAKAGVTCICPVGTTGESPTLTHDEHERVIAESIQAAAGRMLVMPGTGSNSTAEAIRLTKFAAKAGANAALVVGPYYNRPTQQGLYEHFKAIAESVDIPICVYNIPARTGRNIEPETIIRLASLPRIAMLKEATGSIDQASQVLAATDLTVLSGDDSMTLPLLAIGGRGVISVVGNLVPADMKALIQAFEKGDLAKARMLHGKLFTLCRDLLGLASNPIPIKAAMAMIGRDTGDVRLPLVSLEAPLADKLRQVLADYGLPVAKA
;
A
#
# COMPACT_ATOMS: atom_id res chain seq x y z
N MET A 1 22.35 2.04 53.49
CA MET A 1 21.12 1.78 54.25
C MET A 1 19.95 1.98 53.30
N ALA A 2 19.70 1.04 52.45
CA ALA A 2 18.57 1.02 51.52
C ALA A 2 18.40 -0.40 51.00
N PHE A 3 17.68 -1.21 51.65
CA PHE A 3 17.14 -2.50 51.24
C PHE A 3 16.10 -2.88 52.27
N ILE A 4 14.89 -3.20 51.89
CA ILE A 4 13.69 -3.60 52.67
C ILE A 4 12.56 -2.56 52.44
N LEU A 5 11.80 -2.78 51.34
CA LEU A 5 10.37 -2.48 51.21
C LEU A 5 9.85 -2.76 49.78
N ARG A 6 9.88 -4.05 49.39
CA ARG A 6 9.14 -4.54 48.21
C ARG A 6 8.73 -5.99 48.41
N ARG A 7 7.82 -6.27 49.31
CA ARG A 7 7.08 -7.55 49.39
C ARG A 7 5.85 -7.37 50.26
N ARG A 8 4.78 -6.75 49.71
CA ARG A 8 3.39 -6.90 50.20
C ARG A 8 2.48 -6.10 49.27
N PHE A 9 2.13 -6.70 48.10
CA PHE A 9 0.88 -6.35 47.39
C PHE A 9 0.71 -7.28 46.18
N LEU A 10 0.54 -8.59 46.39
CA LEU A 10 0.08 -9.54 45.37
C LEU A 10 -0.46 -10.79 46.07
N ARG A 11 -1.59 -10.65 46.75
CA ARG A 11 -2.45 -11.79 47.16
C ARG A 11 -3.87 -11.29 47.31
N ARG A 12 -4.61 -11.26 46.18
CA ARG A 12 -6.09 -11.38 46.14
C ARG A 12 -6.51 -11.42 44.67
N PHE A 13 -7.22 -12.49 44.35
CA PHE A 13 -7.86 -12.89 43.09
C PHE A 13 -7.16 -14.03 42.34
N LEU A 14 -7.31 -15.23 42.88
CA LEU A 14 -7.36 -16.46 42.08
C LEU A 14 -8.51 -17.31 42.63
N PRO A 15 -9.43 -17.83 41.76
CA PRO A 15 -10.47 -18.75 42.20
C PRO A 15 -9.87 -20.14 42.51
N ARG A 16 -10.28 -20.71 43.66
CA ARG A 16 -10.03 -22.11 44.03
C ARG A 16 -10.91 -22.97 43.16
N HIS A 17 -10.32 -23.88 42.40
CA HIS A 17 -10.73 -25.20 41.96
C HIS A 17 -9.93 -25.58 40.72
N ALA A 18 -8.81 -26.25 40.95
CA ALA A 18 -8.14 -27.04 39.92
C ALA A 18 -7.77 -28.38 40.60
N SER A 19 -8.36 -29.47 40.10
CA SER A 19 -8.02 -30.84 40.46
C SER A 19 -6.63 -31.22 39.90
N PRO A 20 -5.88 -32.10 40.57
CA PRO A 20 -4.52 -32.44 40.19
C PRO A 20 -4.49 -33.37 38.95
N LEU A 21 -3.51 -33.11 38.07
CA LEU A 21 -3.15 -33.98 36.96
C LEU A 21 -2.43 -35.25 37.46
N PRO A 22 -2.65 -36.43 36.83
CA PRO A 22 -1.92 -37.65 37.17
C PRO A 22 -0.48 -37.65 36.61
N PRO A 23 0.43 -38.46 37.19
CA PRO A 23 1.84 -38.47 36.81
C PRO A 23 2.09 -39.19 35.48
N ALA A 24 3.13 -38.70 34.78
CA ALA A 24 3.62 -39.31 33.55
C ALA A 24 4.24 -40.68 33.83
N THR A 25 3.76 -41.75 33.17
CA THR A 25 4.42 -43.06 33.10
C THR A 25 4.83 -43.35 31.65
N GLU A 26 6.14 -43.53 31.52
CA GLU A 26 6.93 -44.37 30.62
C GLU A 26 6.37 -44.89 29.26
N ASN A 27 7.19 -44.61 28.25
CA ASN A 27 7.55 -45.38 27.07
C ASN A 27 6.66 -46.59 26.69
N HIS A 28 5.90 -46.43 25.63
CA HIS A 28 5.54 -47.57 24.78
C HIS A 28 5.94 -47.33 23.33
N ILE A 29 7.02 -48.03 22.94
CA ILE A 29 7.42 -48.26 21.55
C ILE A 29 6.38 -49.17 20.91
N PHE A 30 5.66 -48.69 19.90
CA PHE A 30 4.82 -49.53 19.05
C PHE A 30 5.63 -50.07 17.88
N PRO A 31 5.62 -51.44 17.65
CA PRO A 31 6.32 -52.03 16.52
C PRO A 31 5.52 -51.89 15.23
N TRP A 32 6.20 -51.44 14.19
CA TRP A 32 5.72 -51.44 12.81
C TRP A 32 5.74 -52.86 12.25
N SER A 33 4.63 -53.59 12.30
CA SER A 33 4.41 -54.72 11.42
C SER A 33 2.92 -55.08 11.39
N PHE A 34 2.43 -55.39 10.16
CA PHE A 34 1.09 -55.84 9.76
C PHE A 34 0.13 -54.74 9.21
N PHE A 35 0.42 -54.30 7.99
CA PHE A 35 -0.68 -54.11 7.03
C PHE A 35 -0.31 -54.84 5.74
N ARG A 36 -0.81 -56.09 5.61
CA ARG A 36 -0.86 -56.80 4.33
C ARG A 36 -1.94 -56.11 3.47
N ALA A 37 -1.53 -55.75 2.25
CA ALA A 37 -2.39 -55.19 1.22
C ALA A 37 -3.47 -56.21 0.82
N GLY A 38 -4.73 -55.84 1.02
CA GLY A 38 -5.88 -56.42 0.32
C GLY A 38 -6.13 -55.65 -0.99
N PRO A 39 -6.69 -56.25 -2.03
CA PRO A 39 -6.84 -55.60 -3.32
C PRO A 39 -7.80 -54.40 -3.22
N ALA A 40 -7.29 -53.22 -3.58
CA ALA A 40 -8.03 -51.98 -3.66
C ALA A 40 -9.13 -52.09 -4.72
N ILE A 41 -10.38 -52.12 -4.30
CA ILE A 41 -11.52 -51.87 -5.17
C ILE A 41 -11.55 -50.39 -5.49
N TRP A 42 -10.81 -49.99 -6.50
CA TRP A 42 -11.00 -48.71 -7.14
C TRP A 42 -12.33 -48.80 -7.92
N ARG A 43 -13.42 -48.40 -7.28
CA ARG A 43 -14.62 -48.02 -8.04
C ARG A 43 -14.17 -46.86 -8.95
N GLN A 44 -14.22 -47.09 -10.25
CA GLN A 44 -14.14 -46.06 -11.26
C GLN A 44 -15.25 -45.04 -10.94
N SER A 45 -14.88 -43.95 -10.29
CA SER A 45 -15.71 -42.74 -10.25
C SER A 45 -15.84 -42.28 -11.71
N ARG A 46 -17.05 -42.38 -12.24
CA ARG A 46 -17.39 -41.77 -13.52
C ARG A 46 -16.90 -40.33 -13.48
N PRO A 47 -16.25 -39.81 -14.53
CA PRO A 47 -15.93 -38.40 -14.60
C PRO A 47 -17.23 -37.63 -14.41
N VAL A 48 -17.30 -36.75 -13.43
CA VAL A 48 -18.34 -35.75 -13.30
C VAL A 48 -18.25 -34.94 -14.58
N ALA A 49 -19.17 -35.14 -15.50
CA ALA A 49 -19.28 -34.33 -16.69
C ALA A 49 -19.49 -32.88 -16.18
N VAL A 50 -18.51 -32.02 -16.39
CA VAL A 50 -18.65 -30.56 -16.19
C VAL A 50 -19.70 -30.13 -17.23
N ARG A 51 -20.97 -30.18 -16.82
CA ARG A 51 -22.04 -29.53 -17.54
C ARG A 51 -21.95 -28.06 -17.15
N ASP A 52 -21.64 -27.28 -18.11
CA ASP A 52 -21.94 -25.91 -18.40
C ASP A 52 -20.70 -25.06 -18.65
N SER A 53 -20.32 -25.02 -19.94
CA SER A 53 -19.51 -23.96 -20.51
C SER A 53 -20.08 -22.54 -20.22
N ALA A 54 -21.40 -22.44 -20.01
CA ALA A 54 -22.09 -21.21 -19.63
C ALA A 54 -21.74 -20.76 -18.18
N GLN A 55 -21.60 -21.70 -17.23
CA GLN A 55 -21.19 -21.35 -15.86
C GLN A 55 -19.72 -20.95 -15.76
N MET A 56 -18.83 -21.56 -16.55
CA MET A 56 -17.43 -21.13 -16.63
C MET A 56 -17.29 -19.79 -17.36
N GLN A 57 -18.12 -19.52 -18.37
CA GLN A 57 -18.16 -18.19 -19.02
C GLN A 57 -18.71 -17.11 -18.09
N THR A 58 -19.68 -17.42 -17.23
CA THR A 58 -20.22 -16.50 -16.22
C THR A 58 -19.18 -16.22 -15.11
N PHE A 59 -18.39 -17.23 -14.72
CA PHE A 59 -17.29 -17.04 -13.77
C PHE A 59 -16.11 -16.24 -14.39
N GLY A 60 -15.80 -16.47 -15.66
CA GLY A 60 -14.83 -15.68 -16.42
C GLY A 60 -15.27 -14.23 -16.64
N ALA A 61 -16.57 -13.99 -16.82
CA ALA A 61 -17.14 -12.67 -16.96
C ALA A 61 -17.19 -11.89 -15.63
N LEU A 62 -17.35 -12.58 -14.49
CA LEU A 62 -17.22 -11.98 -13.15
C LEU A 62 -15.80 -11.52 -12.82
N LEU A 63 -14.78 -12.15 -13.43
CA LEU A 63 -13.38 -11.74 -13.31
C LEU A 63 -13.01 -10.54 -14.23
N GLN A 64 -13.92 -10.12 -15.12
CA GLN A 64 -13.75 -9.00 -16.06
C GLN A 64 -14.72 -7.83 -15.81
N MET A 65 -15.34 -7.73 -14.64
CA MET A 65 -16.11 -6.53 -14.32
C MET A 65 -15.15 -5.35 -14.24
N SER A 66 -15.35 -4.35 -15.12
CA SER A 66 -14.62 -3.08 -15.04
C SER A 66 -14.91 -2.43 -13.70
N THR A 67 -13.86 -2.01 -13.01
CA THR A 67 -14.00 -1.29 -11.75
C THR A 67 -14.35 0.18 -12.01
N ARG A 68 -14.84 0.89 -10.97
CA ARG A 68 -15.40 2.24 -11.07
C ARG A 68 -14.42 3.29 -11.63
N ALA A 69 -13.13 3.11 -11.41
CA ALA A 69 -12.06 4.02 -11.84
C ALA A 69 -10.93 3.24 -12.55
N GLU A 70 -11.27 2.37 -13.47
CA GLU A 70 -10.37 1.45 -14.18
C GLU A 70 -9.18 2.17 -14.86
N GLN A 71 -9.33 3.43 -15.26
CA GLN A 71 -8.25 4.23 -15.83
C GLN A 71 -7.07 4.44 -14.88
N PHE A 72 -7.24 4.21 -13.57
CA PHE A 72 -6.17 4.25 -12.57
C PHE A 72 -5.54 2.87 -12.29
N ALA A 73 -6.02 1.81 -12.95
CA ALA A 73 -5.42 0.49 -12.83
C ALA A 73 -3.95 0.50 -13.30
N GLY A 74 -3.14 -0.39 -12.74
CA GLY A 74 -1.72 -0.49 -13.08
C GLY A 74 -0.80 0.17 -12.07
N LEU A 75 0.23 0.86 -12.57
CA LEU A 75 1.25 1.49 -11.73
C LEU A 75 0.94 2.96 -11.49
N SER A 76 0.65 3.31 -10.26
CA SER A 76 0.73 4.68 -9.74
C SER A 76 2.01 4.84 -8.91
N VAL A 77 2.60 6.05 -8.88
CA VAL A 77 3.82 6.33 -8.10
C VAL A 77 3.56 7.44 -7.08
N ALA A 78 3.77 7.13 -5.80
CA ALA A 78 3.79 8.12 -4.73
C ALA A 78 5.06 8.95 -4.85
N MET A 79 4.97 10.14 -5.44
CA MET A 79 6.12 10.99 -5.75
C MET A 79 6.78 11.54 -4.49
N VAL A 80 8.11 11.60 -4.46
CA VAL A 80 8.84 12.41 -3.49
C VAL A 80 8.73 13.89 -3.86
N THR A 81 8.82 14.77 -2.87
CA THR A 81 9.02 16.21 -3.07
C THR A 81 10.49 16.50 -2.84
N PRO A 82 11.29 16.79 -3.86
CA PRO A 82 12.71 17.11 -3.69
C PRO A 82 12.88 18.48 -3.05
N PHE A 83 13.81 18.58 -2.12
CA PHE A 83 14.22 19.84 -1.50
C PHE A 83 15.68 20.15 -1.82
N ARG A 84 15.99 21.44 -1.81
CA ARG A 84 17.36 21.98 -1.88
C ARG A 84 17.42 23.25 -1.04
N ASP A 85 18.34 23.30 -0.12
CA ASP A 85 18.53 24.46 0.77
C ASP A 85 17.23 24.87 1.49
N GLY A 86 16.44 23.86 1.92
CA GLY A 86 15.16 24.05 2.60
C GLY A 86 13.98 24.40 1.70
N ALA A 87 14.18 24.74 0.42
CA ALA A 87 13.13 25.03 -0.55
C ALA A 87 12.81 23.84 -1.45
N ILE A 88 11.64 23.85 -2.09
CA ILE A 88 11.28 22.83 -3.10
C ILE A 88 12.17 23.00 -4.34
N ASP A 89 12.88 21.95 -4.76
CA ASP A 89 13.65 21.91 -6.01
C ASP A 89 12.69 21.57 -7.18
N THR A 90 12.03 22.60 -7.70
CA THR A 90 11.06 22.49 -8.81
C THR A 90 11.68 21.84 -10.05
N ARG A 91 12.94 22.19 -10.39
CA ARG A 91 13.61 21.62 -11.56
C ARG A 91 13.74 20.12 -11.42
N ARG A 92 14.25 19.64 -10.28
CA ARG A 92 14.42 18.21 -10.02
C ARG A 92 13.05 17.50 -9.93
N PHE A 93 12.04 18.16 -9.41
CA PHE A 93 10.69 17.61 -9.37
C PHE A 93 10.13 17.37 -10.78
N HIS A 94 10.31 18.29 -11.71
CA HIS A 94 9.92 18.13 -13.10
C HIS A 94 10.73 17.00 -13.79
N GLU A 95 12.04 16.89 -13.54
CA GLU A 95 12.88 15.79 -14.04
C GLU A 95 12.36 14.41 -13.55
N GLN A 96 11.91 14.32 -12.30
CA GLN A 96 11.30 13.09 -11.76
C GLN A 96 9.96 12.78 -12.43
N ILE A 97 9.10 13.76 -12.67
CA ILE A 97 7.84 13.58 -13.41
C ILE A 97 8.11 13.10 -14.84
N ASP A 98 9.08 13.69 -15.53
CA ASP A 98 9.50 13.26 -16.86
C ASP A 98 10.03 11.81 -16.88
N PHE A 99 10.77 11.42 -15.85
CA PHE A 99 11.22 10.04 -15.68
C PHE A 99 10.05 9.06 -15.56
N GLN A 100 9.02 9.39 -14.76
CA GLN A 100 7.82 8.56 -14.64
C GLN A 100 7.03 8.49 -15.96
N ALA A 101 6.91 9.61 -16.67
CA ALA A 101 6.25 9.67 -17.97
C ALA A 101 6.94 8.78 -19.00
N LYS A 102 8.28 8.82 -19.08
CA LYS A 102 9.08 7.97 -19.99
C LYS A 102 8.94 6.49 -19.64
N ALA A 103 8.78 6.13 -18.37
CA ALA A 103 8.52 4.77 -17.95
C ALA A 103 7.08 4.31 -18.23
N GLY A 104 6.20 5.22 -18.65
CA GLY A 104 4.79 4.95 -18.94
C GLY A 104 4.01 4.58 -17.71
N VAL A 105 4.24 5.27 -16.60
CA VAL A 105 3.47 5.18 -15.36
C VAL A 105 2.04 5.66 -15.61
N THR A 106 1.05 4.96 -15.08
CA THR A 106 -0.36 5.30 -15.27
C THR A 106 -0.73 6.60 -14.57
N CYS A 107 -0.27 6.76 -13.31
CA CYS A 107 -0.65 7.89 -12.47
C CYS A 107 0.50 8.29 -11.54
N ILE A 108 0.65 9.58 -11.26
CA ILE A 108 1.50 10.09 -10.20
C ILE A 108 0.66 10.61 -9.03
N CYS A 109 1.13 10.34 -7.81
CA CYS A 109 0.49 10.77 -6.57
C CYS A 109 1.45 11.70 -5.80
N PRO A 110 1.52 13.01 -6.14
CA PRO A 110 2.31 13.98 -5.41
C PRO A 110 1.70 14.31 -4.04
N VAL A 111 2.46 14.91 -3.17
CA VAL A 111 2.07 15.43 -1.84
C VAL A 111 1.29 14.44 -0.97
N GLY A 112 1.55 13.13 -1.13
CA GLY A 112 1.17 12.11 -0.16
C GLY A 112 2.21 12.00 0.96
N THR A 113 2.20 10.87 1.69
CA THR A 113 3.20 10.57 2.73
C THR A 113 4.64 10.65 2.18
N THR A 114 4.86 10.04 1.01
CA THR A 114 6.15 10.01 0.33
C THR A 114 6.59 11.40 -0.13
N GLY A 115 5.65 12.28 -0.45
CA GLY A 115 5.88 13.67 -0.82
C GLY A 115 5.98 14.62 0.36
N GLU A 116 6.10 14.11 1.59
CA GLU A 116 6.26 14.90 2.81
C GLU A 116 5.15 15.94 3.04
N SER A 117 3.91 15.61 2.68
CA SER A 117 2.74 16.50 2.86
C SER A 117 2.71 17.23 4.22
N PRO A 118 3.01 16.57 5.39
CA PRO A 118 2.94 17.26 6.68
C PRO A 118 4.00 18.32 6.91
N THR A 119 5.08 18.38 6.12
CA THR A 119 6.17 19.34 6.28
C THR A 119 6.11 20.49 5.26
N LEU A 120 5.12 20.44 4.37
CA LEU A 120 4.84 21.52 3.42
C LEU A 120 3.92 22.57 4.06
N THR A 121 4.15 23.84 3.78
CA THR A 121 3.13 24.87 4.02
C THR A 121 1.94 24.66 3.11
N HIS A 122 0.81 25.25 3.41
CA HIS A 122 -0.37 25.15 2.52
C HIS A 122 -0.08 25.65 1.10
N ASP A 123 0.64 26.75 0.98
CA ASP A 123 1.00 27.33 -0.33
C ASP A 123 1.94 26.42 -1.10
N GLU A 124 2.92 25.80 -0.43
CA GLU A 124 3.80 24.80 -1.04
C GLU A 124 3.05 23.55 -1.48
N HIS A 125 2.11 23.07 -0.67
CA HIS A 125 1.28 21.92 -0.99
C HIS A 125 0.46 22.18 -2.27
N GLU A 126 -0.23 23.32 -2.31
CA GLU A 126 -1.02 23.75 -3.49
C GLU A 126 -0.12 23.98 -4.71
N ARG A 127 1.05 24.60 -4.53
CA ARG A 127 2.03 24.78 -5.59
C ARG A 127 2.50 23.45 -6.18
N VAL A 128 2.86 22.46 -5.36
CA VAL A 128 3.31 21.14 -5.84
C VAL A 128 2.19 20.43 -6.60
N ILE A 129 0.92 20.55 -6.16
CA ILE A 129 -0.23 20.02 -6.91
C ILE A 129 -0.28 20.66 -8.31
N ALA A 130 -0.27 21.99 -8.39
CA ALA A 130 -0.38 22.72 -9.66
C ALA A 130 0.79 22.39 -10.61
N GLU A 131 2.03 22.39 -10.09
CA GLU A 131 3.24 22.04 -10.85
C GLU A 131 3.21 20.58 -11.35
N SER A 132 2.69 19.64 -10.54
CA SER A 132 2.54 18.25 -10.96
C SER A 132 1.62 18.09 -12.15
N ILE A 133 0.47 18.78 -12.14
CA ILE A 133 -0.51 18.73 -13.21
C ILE A 133 0.07 19.37 -14.48
N GLN A 134 0.70 20.52 -14.35
CA GLN A 134 1.36 21.21 -15.46
C GLN A 134 2.48 20.36 -16.07
N ALA A 135 3.37 19.80 -15.25
CA ALA A 135 4.48 18.99 -15.72
C ALA A 135 4.05 17.64 -16.30
N ALA A 136 3.00 17.03 -15.75
CA ALA A 136 2.42 15.80 -16.32
C ALA A 136 1.89 16.05 -17.74
N ALA A 137 1.31 17.23 -18.02
CA ALA A 137 0.87 17.68 -19.34
C ALA A 137 0.00 16.64 -20.09
N GLY A 138 -0.87 15.92 -19.37
CA GLY A 138 -1.72 14.86 -19.93
C GLY A 138 -1.01 13.55 -20.30
N ARG A 139 0.32 13.44 -20.07
CA ARG A 139 1.09 12.22 -20.36
C ARG A 139 0.79 11.07 -19.39
N MET A 140 0.26 11.38 -18.24
CA MET A 140 -0.19 10.47 -17.20
C MET A 140 -1.23 11.15 -16.30
N LEU A 141 -1.99 10.36 -15.56
CA LEU A 141 -2.95 10.88 -14.58
C LEU A 141 -2.24 11.47 -13.36
N VAL A 142 -2.91 12.43 -12.69
CA VAL A 142 -2.42 13.05 -11.46
C VAL A 142 -3.48 12.91 -10.37
N MET A 143 -3.10 12.28 -9.25
CA MET A 143 -3.94 12.03 -8.08
C MET A 143 -3.22 12.52 -6.81
N PRO A 144 -3.22 13.84 -6.53
CA PRO A 144 -2.49 14.39 -5.39
C PRO A 144 -3.09 13.95 -4.05
N GLY A 145 -2.26 13.88 -3.02
CA GLY A 145 -2.69 13.71 -1.64
C GLY A 145 -3.37 14.97 -1.12
N THR A 146 -4.62 14.87 -0.69
CA THR A 146 -5.41 16.00 -0.16
C THR A 146 -6.03 15.71 1.21
N GLY A 147 -5.73 14.52 1.78
CA GLY A 147 -6.25 14.12 3.09
C GLY A 147 -5.64 14.90 4.24
N SER A 148 -6.45 15.17 5.25
CA SER A 148 -6.07 15.78 6.52
C SER A 148 -6.90 15.16 7.66
N ASN A 149 -6.43 15.32 8.88
CA ASN A 149 -7.23 14.99 10.08
C ASN A 149 -8.29 16.07 10.41
N SER A 150 -8.29 17.17 9.68
CA SER A 150 -9.35 18.19 9.66
C SER A 150 -10.19 18.04 8.39
N THR A 151 -11.48 17.78 8.54
CA THR A 151 -12.42 17.67 7.39
C THR A 151 -12.45 18.95 6.55
N ALA A 152 -12.44 20.12 7.20
CA ALA A 152 -12.45 21.41 6.50
C ALA A 152 -11.17 21.61 5.66
N GLU A 153 -10.00 21.22 6.17
CA GLU A 153 -8.74 21.29 5.45
C GLU A 153 -8.70 20.30 4.28
N ALA A 154 -9.14 19.06 4.49
CA ALA A 154 -9.22 18.05 3.43
C ALA A 154 -10.14 18.51 2.30
N ILE A 155 -11.30 19.13 2.60
CA ILE A 155 -12.20 19.72 1.63
C ILE A 155 -11.52 20.86 0.86
N ARG A 156 -10.80 21.76 1.55
CA ARG A 156 -10.09 22.88 0.95
C ARG A 156 -9.05 22.41 -0.06
N LEU A 157 -8.19 21.47 0.36
CA LEU A 157 -7.13 20.90 -0.49
C LEU A 157 -7.72 20.11 -1.69
N THR A 158 -8.79 19.35 -1.46
CA THR A 158 -9.44 18.58 -2.51
C THR A 158 -10.11 19.48 -3.55
N LYS A 159 -10.77 20.57 -3.12
CA LYS A 159 -11.32 21.59 -4.02
C LYS A 159 -10.24 22.29 -4.83
N PHE A 160 -9.10 22.62 -4.19
CA PHE A 160 -7.96 23.17 -4.91
C PHE A 160 -7.45 22.21 -5.99
N ALA A 161 -7.24 20.94 -5.64
CA ALA A 161 -6.77 19.93 -6.58
C ALA A 161 -7.74 19.76 -7.76
N ALA A 162 -9.06 19.70 -7.51
CA ALA A 162 -10.08 19.62 -8.54
C ALA A 162 -10.03 20.84 -9.47
N LYS A 163 -9.97 22.05 -8.90
CA LYS A 163 -9.88 23.31 -9.67
C LYS A 163 -8.60 23.39 -10.50
N ALA A 164 -7.48 22.86 -10.00
CA ALA A 164 -6.20 22.82 -10.71
C ALA A 164 -6.19 21.81 -11.86
N GLY A 165 -7.17 20.89 -11.95
CA GLY A 165 -7.28 19.90 -13.03
C GLY A 165 -6.75 18.51 -12.65
N ALA A 166 -6.69 18.17 -11.38
CA ALA A 166 -6.36 16.80 -10.94
C ALA A 166 -7.40 15.78 -11.44
N ASN A 167 -6.95 14.59 -11.81
CA ASN A 167 -7.81 13.52 -12.31
C ASN A 167 -8.56 12.77 -11.19
N ALA A 168 -8.03 12.80 -9.98
CA ALA A 168 -8.61 12.25 -8.76
C ALA A 168 -7.93 12.87 -7.54
N ALA A 169 -8.40 12.56 -6.33
CA ALA A 169 -7.76 12.96 -5.08
C ALA A 169 -7.49 11.73 -4.18
N LEU A 170 -6.28 11.62 -3.64
CA LEU A 170 -5.88 10.61 -2.67
C LEU A 170 -6.09 11.16 -1.25
N VAL A 171 -7.05 10.60 -0.52
CA VAL A 171 -7.45 11.08 0.80
C VAL A 171 -7.11 10.04 1.86
N VAL A 172 -6.09 10.30 2.67
CA VAL A 172 -5.74 9.46 3.82
C VAL A 172 -6.78 9.61 4.92
N GLY A 173 -7.09 8.52 5.63
CA GLY A 173 -7.94 8.56 6.82
C GLY A 173 -7.39 9.55 7.86
N PRO A 174 -8.27 10.24 8.64
CA PRO A 174 -7.83 11.15 9.69
C PRO A 174 -6.87 10.47 10.67
N TYR A 175 -5.69 11.05 10.81
CA TYR A 175 -4.63 10.61 11.71
C TYR A 175 -4.69 11.37 13.03
N TYR A 176 -4.12 10.83 14.09
CA TYR A 176 -4.02 11.41 15.42
C TYR A 176 -5.34 11.43 16.23
N ASN A 177 -6.41 12.04 15.69
CA ASN A 177 -7.70 12.22 16.40
C ASN A 177 -8.59 10.98 16.43
N ARG A 178 -8.24 9.90 15.71
CA ARG A 178 -8.84 8.55 15.76
C ARG A 178 -10.38 8.54 15.79
N PRO A 179 -11.05 9.05 14.76
CA PRO A 179 -12.51 9.10 14.73
C PRO A 179 -13.14 7.70 14.80
N THR A 180 -14.42 7.65 15.19
CA THR A 180 -15.23 6.43 15.11
C THR A 180 -15.48 6.05 13.64
N GLN A 181 -15.96 4.84 13.37
CA GLN A 181 -16.31 4.42 12.00
C GLN A 181 -17.37 5.33 11.37
N GLN A 182 -18.35 5.81 12.17
CA GLN A 182 -19.31 6.80 11.71
C GLN A 182 -18.62 8.16 11.39
N GLY A 183 -17.68 8.60 12.22
CA GLY A 183 -16.91 9.81 11.96
C GLY A 183 -16.05 9.71 10.69
N LEU A 184 -15.46 8.53 10.41
CA LEU A 184 -14.76 8.25 9.16
C LEU A 184 -15.72 8.36 7.96
N TYR A 185 -16.89 7.74 8.06
CA TYR A 185 -17.90 7.82 7.00
C TYR A 185 -18.30 9.27 6.70
N GLU A 186 -18.65 10.05 7.72
CA GLU A 186 -19.06 11.47 7.55
C GLU A 186 -17.92 12.34 6.99
N HIS A 187 -16.67 12.09 7.42
CA HIS A 187 -15.50 12.78 6.91
C HIS A 187 -15.34 12.58 5.39
N PHE A 188 -15.30 11.34 4.92
CA PHE A 188 -15.13 11.01 3.50
C PHE A 188 -16.36 11.44 2.69
N LYS A 189 -17.58 11.32 3.25
CA LYS A 189 -18.80 11.78 2.61
C LYS A 189 -18.75 13.28 2.34
N ALA A 190 -18.42 14.09 3.36
CA ALA A 190 -18.32 15.53 3.22
C ALA A 190 -17.28 15.95 2.16
N ILE A 191 -16.15 15.25 2.07
CA ILE A 191 -15.14 15.50 1.04
C ILE A 191 -15.69 15.11 -0.34
N ALA A 192 -16.26 13.93 -0.49
CA ALA A 192 -16.78 13.42 -1.75
C ALA A 192 -17.93 14.29 -2.31
N GLU A 193 -18.78 14.83 -1.44
CA GLU A 193 -19.88 15.74 -1.83
C GLU A 193 -19.39 17.15 -2.19
N SER A 194 -18.15 17.50 -1.85
CA SER A 194 -17.60 18.84 -2.08
C SER A 194 -16.96 19.07 -3.45
N VAL A 195 -16.75 18.00 -4.25
CA VAL A 195 -16.01 18.01 -5.53
C VAL A 195 -16.62 17.06 -6.55
N ASP A 196 -16.26 17.26 -7.83
CA ASP A 196 -16.71 16.41 -8.94
C ASP A 196 -15.65 15.40 -9.43
N ILE A 197 -14.46 15.36 -8.83
CA ILE A 197 -13.42 14.37 -9.18
C ILE A 197 -13.53 13.10 -8.34
N PRO A 198 -13.07 11.94 -8.84
CA PRO A 198 -13.01 10.70 -8.07
C PRO A 198 -12.11 10.83 -6.83
N ILE A 199 -12.52 10.14 -5.75
CA ILE A 199 -11.77 10.07 -4.50
C ILE A 199 -11.20 8.65 -4.33
N CYS A 200 -9.91 8.57 -4.03
CA CYS A 200 -9.24 7.37 -3.56
C CYS A 200 -9.12 7.42 -2.04
N VAL A 201 -9.88 6.60 -1.34
CA VAL A 201 -9.77 6.43 0.12
C VAL A 201 -8.45 5.75 0.41
N TYR A 202 -7.65 6.29 1.34
CA TYR A 202 -6.39 5.68 1.74
C TYR A 202 -6.47 5.16 3.18
N ASN A 203 -6.46 3.83 3.30
CA ASN A 203 -6.52 3.12 4.58
C ASN A 203 -5.12 2.62 4.97
N ILE A 204 -4.55 3.25 6.00
CA ILE A 204 -3.22 2.92 6.55
C ILE A 204 -3.21 3.04 8.08
N PRO A 205 -3.74 2.06 8.80
CA PRO A 205 -3.86 2.11 10.26
C PRO A 205 -2.51 2.25 10.99
N ALA A 206 -1.42 1.76 10.42
CA ALA A 206 -0.08 1.91 10.98
C ALA A 206 0.36 3.39 11.11
N ARG A 207 -0.19 4.30 10.28
CA ARG A 207 0.09 5.74 10.35
C ARG A 207 -1.03 6.54 11.00
N THR A 208 -2.29 6.18 10.69
CA THR A 208 -3.44 6.94 11.19
C THR A 208 -3.81 6.58 12.64
N GLY A 209 -3.41 5.40 13.10
CA GLY A 209 -3.82 4.83 14.39
C GLY A 209 -5.29 4.38 14.40
N ARG A 210 -5.97 4.37 13.23
CA ARG A 210 -7.35 3.91 13.09
C ARG A 210 -7.52 3.18 11.76
N ASN A 211 -8.02 1.94 11.80
CA ASN A 211 -8.46 1.22 10.61
C ASN A 211 -9.80 1.76 10.11
N ILE A 212 -9.95 1.86 8.80
CA ILE A 212 -11.27 2.00 8.16
C ILE A 212 -11.75 0.58 7.92
N GLU A 213 -12.73 0.13 8.72
CA GLU A 213 -13.22 -1.24 8.67
C GLU A 213 -13.93 -1.54 7.33
N PRO A 214 -13.94 -2.80 6.86
CA PRO A 214 -14.57 -3.18 5.60
C PRO A 214 -15.99 -2.66 5.44
N GLU A 215 -16.81 -2.76 6.47
CA GLU A 215 -18.20 -2.29 6.46
C GLU A 215 -18.30 -0.78 6.21
N THR A 216 -17.34 -0.01 6.73
CA THR A 216 -17.27 1.43 6.50
C THR A 216 -16.87 1.73 5.06
N ILE A 217 -15.90 1.00 4.50
CA ILE A 217 -15.48 1.13 3.10
C ILE A 217 -16.62 0.75 2.16
N ILE A 218 -17.35 -0.34 2.44
CA ILE A 218 -18.51 -0.78 1.66
C ILE A 218 -19.61 0.30 1.67
N ARG A 219 -19.88 0.90 2.83
CA ARG A 219 -20.82 2.03 2.91
C ARG A 219 -20.33 3.25 2.10
N LEU A 220 -19.05 3.57 2.17
CA LEU A 220 -18.44 4.65 1.39
C LEU A 220 -18.55 4.39 -0.11
N ALA A 221 -18.44 3.14 -0.56
CA ALA A 221 -18.59 2.77 -1.96
C ALA A 221 -19.98 3.08 -2.53
N SER A 222 -21.02 3.29 -1.69
CA SER A 222 -22.31 3.77 -2.16
C SER A 222 -22.30 5.24 -2.65
N LEU A 223 -21.26 6.00 -2.28
CA LEU A 223 -21.11 7.40 -2.69
C LEU A 223 -20.51 7.48 -4.11
N PRO A 224 -21.12 8.20 -5.06
CA PRO A 224 -20.70 8.18 -6.47
C PRO A 224 -19.24 8.60 -6.72
N ARG A 225 -18.69 9.49 -5.88
CA ARG A 225 -17.31 9.99 -6.02
C ARG A 225 -16.28 9.13 -5.33
N ILE A 226 -16.65 8.26 -4.41
CA ILE A 226 -15.72 7.26 -3.84
C ILE A 226 -15.55 6.17 -4.89
N ALA A 227 -14.39 6.16 -5.56
CA ALA A 227 -14.15 5.31 -6.72
C ALA A 227 -12.99 4.34 -6.54
N MET A 228 -12.09 4.62 -5.60
CA MET A 228 -10.88 3.84 -5.39
C MET A 228 -10.58 3.64 -3.90
N LEU A 229 -9.83 2.57 -3.62
CA LEU A 229 -9.22 2.31 -2.32
C LEU A 229 -7.72 2.09 -2.51
N LYS A 230 -6.89 2.85 -1.79
CA LYS A 230 -5.49 2.49 -1.54
C LYS A 230 -5.44 1.67 -0.25
N GLU A 231 -5.22 0.36 -0.41
CA GLU A 231 -5.21 -0.60 0.69
C GLU A 231 -3.78 -0.78 1.22
N ALA A 232 -3.56 -0.37 2.46
CA ALA A 232 -2.27 -0.47 3.15
C ALA A 232 -2.41 -0.96 4.59
N THR A 233 -3.37 -1.87 4.83
CA THR A 233 -3.51 -2.56 6.12
C THR A 233 -2.59 -3.76 6.23
N GLY A 234 -2.14 -4.31 5.10
CA GLY A 234 -1.44 -5.59 5.02
C GLY A 234 -2.37 -6.81 5.14
N SER A 235 -3.70 -6.62 5.23
CA SER A 235 -4.69 -7.68 5.38
C SER A 235 -5.32 -8.05 4.04
N ILE A 236 -4.94 -9.21 3.51
CA ILE A 236 -5.58 -9.78 2.31
C ILE A 236 -7.04 -10.13 2.58
N ASP A 237 -7.38 -10.55 3.80
CA ASP A 237 -8.76 -10.87 4.19
C ASP A 237 -9.66 -9.62 4.13
N GLN A 238 -9.18 -8.47 4.68
CA GLN A 238 -9.90 -7.21 4.59
C GLN A 238 -10.06 -6.75 3.13
N ALA A 239 -8.98 -6.82 2.35
CA ALA A 239 -9.03 -6.49 0.93
C ALA A 239 -10.04 -7.37 0.17
N SER A 240 -10.08 -8.69 0.47
CA SER A 240 -11.03 -9.64 -0.12
C SER A 240 -12.48 -9.30 0.20
N GLN A 241 -12.77 -8.89 1.44
CA GLN A 241 -14.11 -8.47 1.85
C GLN A 241 -14.59 -7.25 1.04
N VAL A 242 -13.70 -6.25 0.87
CA VAL A 242 -14.03 -5.04 0.09
C VAL A 242 -14.22 -5.38 -1.39
N LEU A 243 -13.32 -6.18 -1.98
CA LEU A 243 -13.40 -6.59 -3.39
C LEU A 243 -14.65 -7.42 -3.68
N ALA A 244 -15.08 -8.28 -2.76
CA ALA A 244 -16.29 -9.10 -2.93
C ALA A 244 -17.59 -8.28 -2.86
N ALA A 245 -17.58 -7.12 -2.20
CA ALA A 245 -18.77 -6.34 -1.91
C ALA A 245 -18.86 -5.01 -2.66
N THR A 246 -17.84 -4.62 -3.43
CA THR A 246 -17.79 -3.31 -4.10
C THR A 246 -17.19 -3.40 -5.50
N ASP A 247 -17.45 -2.37 -6.31
CA ASP A 247 -16.84 -2.14 -7.61
C ASP A 247 -15.67 -1.13 -7.55
N LEU A 248 -15.11 -0.87 -6.37
CA LEU A 248 -13.99 0.03 -6.21
C LEU A 248 -12.73 -0.49 -6.93
N THR A 249 -11.98 0.43 -7.56
CA THR A 249 -10.61 0.10 -8.00
C THR A 249 -9.70 0.04 -6.77
N VAL A 250 -9.33 -1.18 -6.35
CA VAL A 250 -8.46 -1.39 -5.19
C VAL A 250 -7.01 -1.47 -5.64
N LEU A 251 -6.18 -0.56 -5.12
CA LEU A 251 -4.75 -0.45 -5.39
C LEU A 251 -3.95 -0.76 -4.13
N SER A 252 -2.89 -1.53 -4.24
CA SER A 252 -1.98 -1.77 -3.11
C SER A 252 -1.34 -0.47 -2.64
N GLY A 253 -1.29 -0.27 -1.34
CA GLY A 253 -0.52 0.80 -0.72
C GLY A 253 0.92 0.39 -0.37
N ASP A 254 1.20 -0.93 -0.43
CA ASP A 254 2.49 -1.53 -0.14
C ASP A 254 3.05 -2.25 -1.37
N ASP A 255 4.28 -1.92 -1.75
CA ASP A 255 4.94 -2.48 -2.93
C ASP A 255 5.05 -4.01 -2.88
N SER A 256 5.39 -4.57 -1.72
CA SER A 256 5.52 -6.01 -1.51
C SER A 256 4.18 -6.77 -1.60
N MET A 257 3.06 -6.09 -1.41
CA MET A 257 1.71 -6.67 -1.49
C MET A 257 1.09 -6.55 -2.89
N THR A 258 1.82 -6.01 -3.88
CA THR A 258 1.30 -5.82 -5.24
C THR A 258 0.80 -7.13 -5.87
N LEU A 259 1.64 -8.16 -5.95
CA LEU A 259 1.23 -9.44 -6.55
C LEU A 259 0.15 -10.17 -5.76
N PRO A 260 0.22 -10.31 -4.42
CA PRO A 260 -0.87 -10.86 -3.62
C PRO A 260 -2.21 -10.15 -3.84
N LEU A 261 -2.22 -8.82 -3.87
CA LEU A 261 -3.45 -8.06 -4.09
C LEU A 261 -4.01 -8.24 -5.51
N LEU A 262 -3.15 -8.25 -6.54
CA LEU A 262 -3.56 -8.56 -7.91
C LEU A 262 -4.21 -9.94 -7.99
N ALA A 263 -3.67 -10.95 -7.28
CA ALA A 263 -4.16 -12.31 -7.29
C ALA A 263 -5.59 -12.47 -6.74
N ILE A 264 -6.04 -11.56 -5.88
CA ILE A 264 -7.41 -11.56 -5.33
C ILE A 264 -8.36 -10.58 -6.01
N GLY A 265 -7.91 -9.88 -7.08
CA GLY A 265 -8.75 -8.94 -7.85
C GLY A 265 -8.40 -7.47 -7.70
N GLY A 266 -7.33 -7.13 -6.97
CA GLY A 266 -6.77 -5.78 -6.98
C GLY A 266 -6.30 -5.37 -8.37
N ARG A 267 -6.22 -4.05 -8.63
CA ARG A 267 -6.00 -3.49 -9.97
C ARG A 267 -4.63 -2.82 -10.16
N GLY A 268 -3.74 -2.91 -9.17
CA GLY A 268 -2.42 -2.27 -9.26
C GLY A 268 -1.85 -1.83 -7.92
N VAL A 269 -1.00 -0.83 -7.95
CA VAL A 269 -0.26 -0.32 -6.78
C VAL A 269 -0.05 1.19 -6.85
N ILE A 270 -0.06 1.85 -5.68
CA ILE A 270 0.48 3.19 -5.50
C ILE A 270 1.84 3.03 -4.81
N SER A 271 2.86 2.92 -5.62
CA SER A 271 4.21 2.45 -5.31
C SER A 271 5.11 3.54 -4.73
N VAL A 272 5.97 3.18 -3.79
CA VAL A 272 7.10 3.99 -3.32
C VAL A 272 8.35 3.66 -4.14
N VAL A 273 8.68 2.38 -4.32
CA VAL A 273 9.88 1.96 -5.07
C VAL A 273 9.78 2.27 -6.56
N GLY A 274 8.59 2.59 -7.07
CA GLY A 274 8.39 3.13 -8.42
C GLY A 274 9.14 4.46 -8.67
N ASN A 275 9.57 5.19 -7.64
CA ASN A 275 10.48 6.32 -7.80
C ASN A 275 11.88 5.90 -8.30
N LEU A 276 12.29 4.64 -8.06
CA LEU A 276 13.58 4.08 -8.48
C LEU A 276 13.44 3.20 -9.73
N VAL A 277 12.50 2.25 -9.70
CA VAL A 277 12.39 1.14 -10.64
C VAL A 277 10.97 0.99 -11.22
N PRO A 278 10.40 2.06 -11.81
CA PRO A 278 9.01 2.01 -12.33
C PRO A 278 8.84 0.96 -13.43
N ALA A 279 9.87 0.71 -14.24
CA ALA A 279 9.81 -0.27 -15.31
C ALA A 279 9.63 -1.70 -14.78
N ASP A 280 10.32 -2.09 -13.70
CA ASP A 280 10.20 -3.41 -13.10
C ASP A 280 8.83 -3.58 -12.41
N MET A 281 8.35 -2.54 -11.70
CA MET A 281 7.01 -2.54 -11.10
C MET A 281 5.91 -2.69 -12.16
N LYS A 282 6.01 -1.95 -13.25
CA LYS A 282 5.09 -2.05 -14.38
C LYS A 282 5.14 -3.43 -15.04
N ALA A 283 6.36 -3.97 -15.23
CA ALA A 283 6.54 -5.29 -15.83
C ALA A 283 5.92 -6.41 -14.98
N LEU A 284 5.98 -6.32 -13.64
CA LEU A 284 5.31 -7.25 -12.73
C LEU A 284 3.79 -7.25 -12.95
N ILE A 285 3.18 -6.06 -12.96
CA ILE A 285 1.73 -5.92 -13.14
C ILE A 285 1.32 -6.47 -14.51
N GLN A 286 2.02 -6.07 -15.57
CA GLN A 286 1.74 -6.51 -16.94
C GLN A 286 1.94 -8.03 -17.14
N ALA A 287 2.92 -8.64 -16.48
CA ALA A 287 3.11 -10.09 -16.51
C ALA A 287 1.92 -10.81 -15.90
N PHE A 288 1.42 -10.32 -14.75
CA PHE A 288 0.23 -10.86 -14.10
C PHE A 288 -1.02 -10.71 -14.99
N GLU A 289 -1.27 -9.52 -15.54
CA GLU A 289 -2.42 -9.23 -16.42
C GLU A 289 -2.45 -10.09 -17.68
N LYS A 290 -1.25 -10.44 -18.21
CA LYS A 290 -1.10 -11.35 -19.36
C LYS A 290 -1.20 -12.84 -18.98
N GLY A 291 -1.40 -13.17 -17.71
CA GLY A 291 -1.41 -14.56 -17.23
C GLY A 291 -0.02 -15.22 -17.13
N ASP A 292 1.07 -14.49 -17.33
CA ASP A 292 2.44 -14.99 -17.18
C ASP A 292 2.83 -14.99 -15.69
N LEU A 293 2.25 -15.94 -14.95
CA LEU A 293 2.47 -16.06 -13.52
C LEU A 293 3.92 -16.42 -13.15
N ALA A 294 4.63 -17.12 -14.02
CA ALA A 294 6.04 -17.46 -13.80
C ALA A 294 6.89 -16.18 -13.76
N LYS A 295 6.73 -15.32 -14.78
CA LYS A 295 7.40 -14.02 -14.84
C LYS A 295 6.95 -13.07 -13.72
N ALA A 296 5.66 -13.04 -13.41
CA ALA A 296 5.13 -12.22 -12.32
C ALA A 296 5.76 -12.60 -10.97
N ARG A 297 5.88 -13.90 -10.66
CA ARG A 297 6.54 -14.40 -9.43
C ARG A 297 8.03 -14.08 -9.40
N MET A 298 8.73 -14.24 -10.52
CA MET A 298 10.16 -13.89 -10.64
C MET A 298 10.37 -12.39 -10.35
N LEU A 299 9.58 -11.51 -10.98
CA LEU A 299 9.67 -10.06 -10.76
C LEU A 299 9.28 -9.67 -9.34
N HIS A 300 8.24 -10.32 -8.77
CA HIS A 300 7.88 -10.12 -7.36
C HIS A 300 9.04 -10.47 -6.43
N GLY A 301 9.69 -11.62 -6.63
CA GLY A 301 10.85 -12.03 -5.81
C GLY A 301 12.01 -11.03 -5.89
N LYS A 302 12.32 -10.53 -7.10
CA LYS A 302 13.34 -9.49 -7.32
C LYS A 302 12.98 -8.20 -6.59
N LEU A 303 11.76 -7.71 -6.76
CA LEU A 303 11.26 -6.46 -6.18
C LEU A 303 11.08 -6.57 -4.66
N PHE A 304 10.63 -7.72 -4.16
CA PHE A 304 10.37 -7.95 -2.73
C PHE A 304 11.61 -7.65 -1.87
N THR A 305 12.79 -8.09 -2.31
CA THR A 305 14.04 -7.82 -1.59
C THR A 305 14.30 -6.31 -1.50
N LEU A 306 14.16 -5.58 -2.63
CA LEU A 306 14.30 -4.13 -2.64
C LEU A 306 13.25 -3.46 -1.72
N CYS A 307 11.97 -3.83 -1.85
CA CYS A 307 10.88 -3.23 -1.06
C CYS A 307 11.09 -3.44 0.43
N ARG A 308 11.37 -4.67 0.87
CA ARG A 308 11.57 -5.02 2.27
C ARG A 308 12.78 -4.31 2.86
N ASP A 309 13.92 -4.39 2.19
CA ASP A 309 15.20 -3.96 2.74
C ASP A 309 15.36 -2.44 2.68
N LEU A 310 14.80 -1.78 1.67
CA LEU A 310 14.79 -0.33 1.59
C LEU A 310 13.78 0.28 2.57
N LEU A 311 12.50 -0.12 2.48
CA LEU A 311 11.43 0.49 3.28
C LEU A 311 11.48 0.08 4.76
N GLY A 312 12.19 -1.00 5.09
CA GLY A 312 12.42 -1.45 6.47
C GLY A 312 13.50 -0.69 7.22
N LEU A 313 14.33 0.14 6.56
CA LEU A 313 15.45 0.83 7.22
C LEU A 313 15.01 1.98 8.13
N ALA A 314 14.01 2.74 7.71
CA ALA A 314 13.46 3.87 8.45
C ALA A 314 12.07 4.23 7.92
N SER A 315 11.39 5.16 8.59
CA SER A 315 10.10 5.66 8.13
C SER A 315 10.19 6.27 6.74
N ASN A 316 9.30 5.83 5.82
CA ASN A 316 9.13 6.48 4.52
C ASN A 316 8.68 7.95 4.70
N PRO A 317 9.32 8.96 4.03
CA PRO A 317 10.14 8.83 2.82
C PRO A 317 11.68 8.84 3.03
N ILE A 318 12.19 8.75 4.25
CA ILE A 318 13.64 8.88 4.50
C ILE A 318 14.47 7.92 3.61
N PRO A 319 14.19 6.58 3.58
CA PRO A 319 15.01 5.67 2.78
C PRO A 319 14.88 5.90 1.27
N ILE A 320 13.68 6.21 0.77
CA ILE A 320 13.49 6.40 -0.68
C ILE A 320 14.18 7.66 -1.19
N LYS A 321 14.15 8.76 -0.43
CA LYS A 321 14.87 9.99 -0.80
C LYS A 321 16.39 9.79 -0.74
N ALA A 322 16.89 9.12 0.30
CA ALA A 322 18.31 8.74 0.39
C ALA A 322 18.73 7.84 -0.80
N ALA A 323 17.90 6.85 -1.17
CA ALA A 323 18.17 5.99 -2.33
C ALA A 323 18.23 6.79 -3.64
N MET A 324 17.28 7.70 -3.85
CA MET A 324 17.25 8.57 -5.02
C MET A 324 18.48 9.49 -5.09
N ALA A 325 18.96 9.99 -3.94
CA ALA A 325 20.20 10.76 -3.88
C ALA A 325 21.41 9.92 -4.28
N MET A 326 21.52 8.69 -3.78
CA MET A 326 22.61 7.76 -4.09
C MET A 326 22.70 7.42 -5.59
N ILE A 327 21.59 7.49 -6.31
CA ILE A 327 21.56 7.29 -7.77
C ILE A 327 21.48 8.61 -8.57
N GLY A 328 21.68 9.75 -7.92
CA GLY A 328 21.77 11.07 -8.56
C GLY A 328 20.44 11.70 -8.96
N ARG A 329 19.29 11.18 -8.44
CA ARG A 329 17.95 11.67 -8.81
C ARG A 329 17.31 12.62 -7.79
N ASP A 330 17.87 12.75 -6.60
CA ASP A 330 17.42 13.67 -5.54
C ASP A 330 18.62 14.25 -4.81
N THR A 331 18.39 15.20 -3.90
CA THR A 331 19.37 15.67 -2.92
C THR A 331 19.42 14.74 -1.71
N GLY A 332 18.33 14.06 -1.40
CA GLY A 332 18.12 13.27 -0.20
C GLY A 332 17.65 14.10 1.00
N ASP A 333 17.50 15.43 0.83
CA ASP A 333 17.07 16.32 1.89
C ASP A 333 15.63 15.99 2.33
N VAL A 334 15.42 15.98 3.63
CA VAL A 334 14.11 15.87 4.28
C VAL A 334 13.93 17.06 5.23
N ARG A 335 12.68 17.42 5.54
CA ARG A 335 12.36 18.47 6.49
C ARG A 335 12.04 17.93 7.87
N LEU A 336 12.42 18.62 8.92
CA LEU A 336 12.02 18.28 10.29
C LEU A 336 10.49 18.11 10.39
N PRO A 337 10.02 17.12 11.17
CA PRO A 337 10.75 16.30 12.13
C PRO A 337 11.52 15.12 11.54
N LEU A 338 11.50 14.92 10.21
CA LEU A 338 12.30 13.90 9.57
C LEU A 338 13.76 14.35 9.51
N VAL A 339 14.67 13.37 9.62
CA VAL A 339 16.13 13.58 9.51
C VAL A 339 16.71 12.61 8.49
N SER A 340 17.85 12.97 7.91
CA SER A 340 18.56 12.10 6.96
C SER A 340 18.90 10.75 7.59
N LEU A 341 19.04 9.73 6.74
CA LEU A 341 19.40 8.39 7.17
C LEU A 341 20.78 8.38 7.81
N GLU A 342 20.91 7.76 9.00
CA GLU A 342 22.18 7.60 9.70
C GLU A 342 23.19 6.79 8.88
N ALA A 343 24.48 7.07 9.03
CA ALA A 343 25.54 6.47 8.23
C ALA A 343 25.50 4.94 8.18
N PRO A 344 25.30 4.16 9.29
CA PRO A 344 25.22 2.71 9.21
C PRO A 344 24.02 2.20 8.41
N LEU A 345 22.91 2.95 8.42
CA LEU A 345 21.73 2.61 7.64
C LEU A 345 21.89 3.02 6.17
N ALA A 346 22.59 4.14 5.93
CA ALA A 346 22.94 4.57 4.58
C ALA A 346 23.86 3.56 3.87
N ASP A 347 24.82 2.95 4.58
CA ASP A 347 25.68 1.88 4.04
C ASP A 347 24.87 0.62 3.69
N LYS A 348 23.93 0.22 4.57
CA LYS A 348 23.02 -0.88 4.26
C LYS A 348 22.17 -0.57 3.03
N LEU A 349 21.64 0.65 2.93
CA LEU A 349 20.86 1.06 1.76
C LEU A 349 21.70 1.01 0.47
N ARG A 350 22.96 1.46 0.52
CA ARG A 350 23.90 1.39 -0.60
C ARG A 350 24.07 -0.06 -1.09
N GLN A 351 24.22 -0.99 -0.15
CA GLN A 351 24.31 -2.42 -0.48
C GLN A 351 23.02 -2.94 -1.11
N VAL A 352 21.86 -2.61 -0.55
CA VAL A 352 20.53 -3.01 -1.09
C VAL A 352 20.37 -2.53 -2.55
N LEU A 353 20.77 -1.28 -2.84
CA LEU A 353 20.68 -0.74 -4.19
C LEU A 353 21.65 -1.43 -5.15
N ALA A 354 22.89 -1.71 -4.70
CA ALA A 354 23.90 -2.42 -5.48
C ALA A 354 23.46 -3.87 -5.78
N ASP A 355 22.95 -4.58 -4.79
CA ASP A 355 22.44 -5.97 -4.94
C ASP A 355 21.26 -6.04 -5.90
N TYR A 356 20.43 -4.99 -5.94
CA TYR A 356 19.36 -4.87 -6.93
C TYR A 356 19.87 -4.58 -8.34
N GLY A 357 21.09 -4.08 -8.50
CA GLY A 357 21.71 -3.69 -9.75
C GLY A 357 21.47 -2.23 -10.15
N LEU A 358 21.16 -1.36 -9.17
CA LEU A 358 21.07 0.08 -9.43
C LEU A 358 22.46 0.74 -9.43
N PRO A 359 22.70 1.75 -10.30
CA PRO A 359 23.98 2.45 -10.37
C PRO A 359 24.13 3.38 -9.18
N VAL A 360 24.80 2.93 -8.13
CA VAL A 360 25.08 3.75 -6.94
C VAL A 360 26.35 4.54 -7.17
N ALA A 361 26.30 5.87 -6.98
CA ALA A 361 27.50 6.70 -7.01
C ALA A 361 28.50 6.24 -5.94
N LYS A 362 29.79 6.19 -6.29
CA LYS A 362 30.86 5.96 -5.31
C LYS A 362 30.82 7.10 -4.30
N ALA A 363 30.93 6.75 -3.03
CA ALA A 363 30.99 7.70 -1.92
C ALA A 363 32.21 8.59 -2.02
#